data_dcccc999a14095b754c0b4caa789650c
#
_entry.id   dcccc999a14095b754c0b4caa789650c
#
_cell.length_a   1.000
_cell.length_b   1.000
_cell.length_c   1.000
_cell.angle_alpha   90.00
_cell.angle_beta   90.00
_cell.angle_gamma   90.00
#
_symmetry.space_group_name_H-M   'P 1'
#
loop_
_entity.id
_entity.type
_entity.pdbx_description
1 polymer ?
#
loop_
_entity_poly.entity_id
_entity_poly.type
_entity_poly.pdbx_seq_one_letter_code
_entity_poly.pdbx_strand_id
1 'polypeptide(L)' 'MAVKGAIIAIDFDGTVVTHAYPHMGMDAGAVPVLKELVANDCKLILYTMRSGQLLEKAVQWFKEQKIPLYAINE' A
#
# COMPACT_ATOMS: atom_id res chain seq x y z
N MET A 1 -1.53 -12.19 -15.97
CA MET A 1 -2.15 -11.10 -16.74
C MET A 1 -1.43 -9.78 -16.44
N ALA A 2 -1.02 -9.08 -17.43
CA ALA A 2 -0.33 -7.82 -17.26
C ALA A 2 -1.33 -6.67 -17.22
N VAL A 3 -1.34 -5.90 -16.13
CA VAL A 3 -2.17 -4.71 -15.98
C VAL A 3 -1.23 -3.51 -15.99
N LYS A 4 -0.69 -3.23 -17.16
CA LYS A 4 0.33 -2.21 -17.31
C LYS A 4 -0.29 -0.81 -17.34
N GLY A 5 0.27 0.10 -16.54
CA GLY A 5 -0.15 1.49 -16.52
C GLY A 5 -1.47 1.77 -15.80
N ALA A 6 -2.06 0.77 -15.15
CA ALA A 6 -3.31 0.96 -14.42
C ALA A 6 -3.10 1.75 -13.14
N ILE A 7 -4.15 2.46 -12.71
CA ILE A 7 -4.18 3.11 -11.39
C ILE A 7 -4.95 2.19 -10.48
N ILE A 8 -4.32 1.74 -9.39
CA ILE A 8 -4.88 0.73 -8.51
C ILE A 8 -5.02 1.29 -7.11
N ALA A 9 -6.24 1.27 -6.58
CA ALA A 9 -6.52 1.66 -5.21
C ALA A 9 -6.24 0.48 -4.28
N ILE A 10 -5.54 0.73 -3.19
CA ILE A 10 -5.12 -0.31 -2.26
C ILE A 10 -5.61 0.05 -0.86
N ASP A 11 -6.36 -0.87 -0.26
CA ASP A 11 -6.72 -0.79 1.14
C ASP A 11 -5.53 -1.31 1.97
N PHE A 12 -5.29 -0.73 3.15
CA PHE A 12 -4.10 -1.05 3.92
C PHE A 12 -4.38 -2.08 5.03
N ASP A 13 -5.11 -1.67 6.07
CA ASP A 13 -5.37 -2.57 7.22
C ASP A 13 -6.29 -3.71 6.81
N GLY A 14 -5.85 -4.93 7.05
CA GLY A 14 -6.61 -6.13 6.69
C GLY A 14 -6.42 -6.59 5.25
N THR A 15 -5.65 -5.85 4.44
CA THR A 15 -5.38 -6.22 3.04
C THR A 15 -3.88 -6.33 2.80
N VAL A 16 -3.15 -5.23 2.94
CA VAL A 16 -1.69 -5.22 2.75
C VAL A 16 -1.00 -5.77 4.00
N VAL A 17 -1.50 -5.38 5.16
CA VAL A 17 -1.03 -5.88 6.44
C VAL A 17 -2.20 -6.51 7.18
N THR A 18 -1.92 -7.36 8.15
CA THR A 18 -2.98 -7.96 8.98
C THR A 18 -3.71 -6.85 9.75
N HIS A 19 -4.98 -7.11 10.06
CA HIS A 19 -5.82 -6.10 10.73
C HIS A 19 -5.43 -5.99 12.20
N ALA A 20 -4.70 -4.93 12.55
CA ALA A 20 -4.24 -4.66 13.91
C ALA A 20 -4.38 -3.18 14.26
N TYR A 21 -5.19 -2.44 13.49
CA TYR A 21 -5.43 -1.02 13.72
C TYR A 21 -5.84 -0.76 15.17
N PRO A 22 -5.32 0.29 15.85
CA PRO A 22 -4.46 1.35 15.34
C PRO A 22 -2.96 0.98 15.24
N HIS A 23 -2.59 -0.21 15.67
CA HIS A 23 -1.21 -0.66 15.56
C HIS A 23 -0.91 -1.11 14.13
N MET A 24 0.38 -1.18 13.78
CA MET A 24 0.80 -1.68 12.50
C MET A 24 0.71 -3.20 12.49
N GLY A 25 -0.05 -3.77 11.56
CA GLY A 25 -0.12 -5.21 11.40
C GLY A 25 1.12 -5.76 10.71
N MET A 26 1.13 -7.05 10.51
CA MET A 26 2.20 -7.75 9.79
C MET A 26 1.87 -7.83 8.30
N ASP A 27 2.91 -7.86 7.45
CA ASP A 27 2.72 -8.06 6.02
C ASP A 27 1.85 -9.30 5.77
N ALA A 28 0.78 -9.10 5.01
CA ALA A 28 -0.17 -10.17 4.67
C ALA A 28 0.22 -10.89 3.38
N GLY A 29 1.47 -10.74 2.92
CA GLY A 29 1.94 -11.37 1.69
C GLY A 29 1.74 -10.53 0.44
N ALA A 30 1.38 -9.25 0.61
CA ALA A 30 1.09 -8.39 -0.53
C ALA A 30 2.34 -7.77 -1.17
N VAL A 31 3.48 -7.74 -0.45
CA VAL A 31 4.68 -7.05 -0.94
C VAL A 31 5.11 -7.53 -2.33
N PRO A 32 5.25 -8.84 -2.59
CA PRO A 32 5.66 -9.29 -3.93
C PRO A 32 4.68 -8.86 -5.01
N VAL A 33 3.38 -8.92 -4.72
CA VAL A 33 2.33 -8.54 -5.67
C VAL A 33 2.40 -7.05 -5.98
N LEU A 34 2.54 -6.22 -4.94
CA LEU A 34 2.62 -4.78 -5.10
C LEU A 34 3.86 -4.37 -5.90
N LYS A 35 4.99 -5.01 -5.64
CA LYS A 35 6.22 -4.75 -6.38
C LYS A 35 6.09 -5.14 -7.84
N GLU A 36 5.41 -6.23 -8.13
CA GLU A 36 5.16 -6.64 -9.50
C GLU A 36 4.27 -5.64 -10.24
N LEU A 37 3.24 -5.13 -9.58
CA LEU A 37 2.39 -4.10 -10.15
C LEU A 37 3.18 -2.84 -10.49
N VAL A 38 4.04 -2.40 -9.59
CA VAL A 38 4.90 -1.23 -9.83
C VAL A 38 5.85 -1.51 -10.99
N ALA A 39 6.39 -2.72 -11.10
CA ALA A 39 7.27 -3.09 -12.20
C ALA A 39 6.55 -3.07 -13.55
N ASN A 40 5.22 -3.16 -13.55
CA ASN A 40 4.38 -3.05 -14.74
C ASN A 40 3.84 -1.63 -14.94
N ASP A 41 4.48 -0.63 -14.34
CA ASP A 41 4.13 0.78 -14.44
C ASP A 41 2.76 1.13 -13.85
N CYS A 42 2.23 0.29 -12.98
CA CYS A 42 0.98 0.60 -12.29
C CYS A 42 1.22 1.67 -11.24
N LYS A 43 0.23 2.54 -11.07
CA LYS A 43 0.25 3.60 -10.06
C LYS A 43 -0.61 3.15 -8.88
N LEU A 44 -0.03 3.16 -7.69
CA LEU A 44 -0.71 2.70 -6.49
C LEU A 44 -1.23 3.89 -5.70
N ILE A 45 -2.50 3.86 -5.36
CA ILE A 45 -3.12 4.86 -4.50
C ILE A 45 -3.49 4.19 -3.18
N LEU A 46 -2.97 4.72 -2.09
CA LEU A 46 -3.28 4.19 -0.76
C LEU A 46 -4.60 4.78 -0.28
N TYR A 47 -5.58 3.91 -0.05
CA TYR A 47 -6.83 4.29 0.60
C TYR A 47 -6.85 3.73 2.01
N THR A 48 -7.01 4.60 3.01
CA THR A 48 -6.97 4.18 4.39
C THR A 48 -7.75 5.15 5.26
N MET A 49 -8.31 4.65 6.35
CA MET A 49 -8.93 5.48 7.36
C MET A 49 -7.92 6.09 8.33
N ARG A 50 -6.64 5.70 8.20
CA ARG A 50 -5.59 6.26 9.04
C ARG A 50 -5.38 7.73 8.73
N SER A 51 -5.02 8.51 9.76
CA SER A 51 -4.71 9.93 9.61
C SER A 51 -3.59 10.30 10.58
N GLY A 52 -3.01 11.49 10.42
CA GLY A 52 -1.95 11.98 11.29
C GLY A 52 -0.79 11.02 11.37
N GLN A 53 -0.33 10.73 12.58
CA GLN A 53 0.81 9.85 12.80
C GLN A 53 0.55 8.41 12.35
N LEU A 54 -0.69 7.94 12.44
CA LEU A 54 -1.03 6.60 11.99
C LEU A 54 -0.88 6.48 10.48
N LEU A 55 -1.26 7.53 9.76
CA LEU A 55 -1.07 7.56 8.31
C LEU A 55 0.42 7.62 7.95
N GLU A 56 1.20 8.42 8.68
CA GLU A 56 2.64 8.50 8.45
C GLU A 56 3.32 7.15 8.62
N LYS A 57 2.89 6.36 9.60
CA LYS A 57 3.42 5.01 9.80
C LYS A 57 3.12 4.11 8.62
N ALA A 58 1.91 4.20 8.05
CA ALA A 58 1.55 3.42 6.89
C ALA A 58 2.40 3.83 5.66
N VAL A 59 2.56 5.12 5.44
CA VAL A 59 3.39 5.63 4.34
C VAL A 59 4.83 5.19 4.52
N GLN A 60 5.34 5.27 5.74
CA GLN A 60 6.71 4.83 6.05
C GLN A 60 6.87 3.33 5.76
N TRP A 61 5.86 2.52 6.06
CA TRP A 61 5.90 1.10 5.76
C TRP A 61 6.14 0.86 4.27
N PHE A 62 5.41 1.59 3.40
CA PHE A 62 5.61 1.48 1.96
C PHE A 62 7.01 1.89 1.54
N LYS A 63 7.55 2.95 2.14
CA LYS A 63 8.92 3.39 1.85
C LYS A 63 9.94 2.32 2.24
N GLU A 64 9.76 1.70 3.40
CA GLU A 64 10.67 0.65 3.86
C GLU A 64 10.62 -0.58 2.96
N GLN A 65 9.46 -0.86 2.38
CA GLN A 65 9.31 -1.96 1.41
C GLN A 65 9.74 -1.56 0.01
N LYS A 66 10.13 -0.28 -0.20
CA LYS A 66 10.51 0.26 -1.50
C LYS A 66 9.38 0.17 -2.52
N ILE A 67 8.17 0.43 -2.07
CA ILE A 67 6.97 0.45 -2.91
C ILE A 67 6.51 1.91 -3.04
N PRO A 68 6.69 2.54 -4.21
CA PRO A 68 6.28 3.94 -4.40
C PRO A 68 4.77 4.06 -4.45
N LEU A 69 4.24 5.10 -3.80
CA LEU A 69 2.83 5.43 -3.84
C LEU A 69 2.63 6.62 -4.77
N TYR A 70 1.62 6.54 -5.63
CA TYR A 70 1.26 7.62 -6.54
C TYR A 70 0.48 8.71 -5.82
N ALA A 71 -0.45 8.31 -4.95
CA ALA A 71 -1.30 9.24 -4.20
C ALA A 71 -1.81 8.55 -2.93
N ILE A 72 -2.39 9.36 -2.05
CA ILE A 72 -2.97 8.88 -0.78
C ILE A 72 -4.37 9.46 -0.67
N ASN A 73 -5.36 8.59 -0.52
CA ASN A 73 -6.77 8.98 -0.31
C ASN A 73 -7.32 9.95 -1.36
N GLU A 74 -7.00 9.72 -2.59
CA GLU A 74 -7.49 10.56 -3.68
C GLU A 74 -8.63 9.97 -4.47
#